data_f991d6d26bf58dbce21d8b463d012993
#
_entry.id   f991d6d26bf58dbce21d8b463d012993
#
_cell.length_a   1.000
_cell.length_b   1.000
_cell.length_c   1.000
_cell.angle_alpha   90.00
_cell.angle_beta   90.00
_cell.angle_gamma   90.00
#
_symmetry.space_group_name_H-M   'P 1'
#
loop_
_entity.id
_entity.type
_entity.pdbx_description
1 polymer ?
#
loop_
_entity_poly.entity_id
_entity_poly.type
_entity_poly.pdbx_seq_one_letter_code
_entity_poly.pdbx_strand_id
1 'polypeptide(L)'
;MLEINNVNKFFGGLKAVHNASMKVEMGSITGLIGPNGAGKTTLFNTIAGLYDPDEGNIILNDEDISFLKPHELFAKGVLRTFQIAHEFSTLTVLENLMMVPPNQFGEKLSYALLSNAKVKKQEEEIRAKAIEVINFLNLDHLTQELAGNLSGGQKKLLELGRTMMVDPQIVLLDEVGAGVNRTLLNEITDAILRLNKEKNYTFFVIEHDMDLIEKICDPVIVMAEGSVLFKGNFNEVKNNDTVIEAYLGKGINKN
;
A
#
# COMPACT_ATOMS: atom_id res chain seq x y z
N MET A 1 11.65 -10.06 1.88
CA MET A 1 11.03 -10.41 0.59
C MET A 1 9.61 -10.87 0.84
N LEU A 2 8.64 -10.46 0.02
CA LEU A 2 7.29 -11.02 0.03
C LEU A 2 7.18 -12.03 -1.12
N GLU A 3 6.82 -13.26 -0.80
CA GLU A 3 6.60 -14.34 -1.77
C GLU A 3 5.15 -14.79 -1.74
N ILE A 4 4.53 -14.85 -2.89
CA ILE A 4 3.20 -15.39 -3.11
C ILE A 4 3.39 -16.70 -3.89
N ASN A 5 2.97 -17.84 -3.34
CA ASN A 5 3.24 -19.16 -3.89
C ASN A 5 1.93 -19.89 -4.17
N ASN A 6 1.57 -20.03 -5.44
CA ASN A 6 0.40 -20.77 -5.93
C ASN A 6 -0.91 -20.38 -5.23
N VAL A 7 -1.07 -19.09 -4.91
CA VAL A 7 -2.23 -18.58 -4.19
C VAL A 7 -3.47 -18.69 -5.08
N ASN A 8 -4.53 -19.28 -4.50
CA ASN A 8 -5.86 -19.36 -5.08
C ASN A 8 -6.86 -18.67 -4.16
N LYS A 9 -7.83 -17.95 -4.75
CA LYS A 9 -8.99 -17.39 -4.05
C LYS A 9 -10.23 -17.52 -4.88
N PHE A 10 -11.24 -18.20 -4.31
CA PHE A 10 -12.51 -18.49 -4.96
C PHE A 10 -13.65 -17.75 -4.25
N PHE A 11 -14.65 -17.34 -5.03
CA PHE A 11 -15.92 -16.84 -4.53
C PHE A 11 -17.04 -17.64 -5.21
N GLY A 12 -17.54 -18.67 -4.54
CA GLY A 12 -18.44 -19.65 -5.16
C GLY A 12 -17.77 -20.32 -6.36
N GLY A 13 -18.35 -20.18 -7.54
CA GLY A 13 -17.79 -20.73 -8.80
C GLY A 13 -16.74 -19.83 -9.48
N LEU A 14 -16.52 -18.59 -8.98
CA LEU A 14 -15.58 -17.66 -9.57
C LEU A 14 -14.17 -17.86 -8.99
N LYS A 15 -13.20 -18.14 -9.86
CA LYS A 15 -11.79 -18.14 -9.53
C LYS A 15 -11.23 -16.72 -9.66
N ALA A 16 -11.28 -15.94 -8.58
CA ALA A 16 -10.84 -14.53 -8.60
C ALA A 16 -9.32 -14.40 -8.60
N VAL A 17 -8.60 -15.31 -7.94
CA VAL A 17 -7.15 -15.52 -8.05
C VAL A 17 -6.93 -17.00 -8.31
N HIS A 18 -6.09 -17.31 -9.30
CA HIS A 18 -5.84 -18.67 -9.75
C HIS A 18 -4.35 -18.91 -9.93
N ASN A 19 -3.79 -19.76 -9.06
CA ASN A 19 -2.39 -20.17 -9.10
C ASN A 19 -1.39 -19.00 -9.23
N ALA A 20 -1.68 -17.89 -8.52
CA ALA A 20 -0.82 -16.71 -8.56
C ALA A 20 0.49 -16.97 -7.83
N SER A 21 1.62 -16.80 -8.54
CA SER A 21 2.96 -16.93 -7.97
C SER A 21 3.81 -15.74 -8.38
N MET A 22 4.35 -15.00 -7.40
CA MET A 22 5.19 -13.84 -7.65
C MET A 22 6.03 -13.49 -6.41
N LYS A 23 7.04 -12.64 -6.62
CA LYS A 23 7.94 -12.15 -5.57
C LYS A 23 8.08 -10.64 -5.67
N VAL A 24 8.03 -9.99 -4.50
CA VAL A 24 8.33 -8.58 -4.31
C VAL A 24 9.61 -8.48 -3.47
N GLU A 25 10.65 -7.92 -4.07
CA GLU A 25 11.94 -7.77 -3.40
C GLU A 25 11.88 -6.62 -2.38
N MET A 26 12.60 -6.77 -1.26
CA MET A 26 12.70 -5.69 -0.28
C MET A 26 13.42 -4.48 -0.89
N GLY A 27 12.91 -3.29 -0.59
CA GLY A 27 13.46 -2.04 -1.14
C GLY A 27 13.07 -1.78 -2.61
N SER A 28 12.22 -2.62 -3.24
CA SER A 28 11.69 -2.35 -4.59
C SER A 28 10.38 -1.57 -4.56
N ILE A 29 10.06 -0.92 -5.68
CA ILE A 29 8.71 -0.46 -6.00
C ILE A 29 8.19 -1.36 -7.12
N THR A 30 7.43 -2.40 -6.76
CA THR A 30 6.90 -3.37 -7.71
C THR A 30 5.50 -2.97 -8.13
N GLY A 31 5.25 -2.84 -9.45
CA GLY A 31 3.92 -2.57 -10.00
C GLY A 31 3.11 -3.85 -10.22
N LEU A 32 1.81 -3.80 -9.96
CA LEU A 32 0.84 -4.85 -10.32
C LEU A 32 -0.24 -4.25 -11.19
N ILE A 33 -0.20 -4.57 -12.47
CA ILE A 33 -1.14 -4.07 -13.47
C ILE A 33 -1.96 -5.20 -14.10
N GLY A 34 -2.96 -4.84 -14.87
CA GLY A 34 -3.82 -5.78 -15.58
C GLY A 34 -5.22 -5.24 -15.79
N PRO A 35 -6.02 -5.82 -16.68
CA PRO A 35 -7.39 -5.39 -16.94
C PRO A 35 -8.28 -5.46 -15.70
N ASN A 36 -9.45 -4.80 -15.77
CA ASN A 36 -10.46 -4.91 -14.72
C ASN A 36 -10.92 -6.36 -14.60
N GLY A 37 -11.07 -6.84 -13.36
CA GLY A 37 -11.41 -8.25 -13.09
C GLY A 37 -10.22 -9.22 -13.14
N ALA A 38 -8.98 -8.75 -13.35
CA ALA A 38 -7.79 -9.61 -13.37
C ALA A 38 -7.42 -10.22 -12.00
N GLY A 39 -8.11 -9.86 -10.91
CA GLY A 39 -7.85 -10.41 -9.58
C GLY A 39 -6.91 -9.59 -8.69
N LYS A 40 -6.39 -8.44 -9.16
CA LYS A 40 -5.40 -7.60 -8.45
C LYS A 40 -5.85 -7.23 -7.03
N THR A 41 -7.00 -6.59 -6.90
CA THR A 41 -7.56 -6.16 -5.60
C THR A 41 -7.88 -7.35 -4.70
N THR A 42 -8.34 -8.48 -5.28
CA THR A 42 -8.55 -9.72 -4.52
C THR A 42 -7.23 -10.24 -3.96
N LEU A 43 -6.16 -10.25 -4.74
CA LEU A 43 -4.84 -10.65 -4.28
C LEU A 43 -4.34 -9.72 -3.17
N PHE A 44 -4.48 -8.39 -3.31
CA PHE A 44 -4.11 -7.44 -2.25
C PHE A 44 -4.93 -7.66 -0.97
N ASN A 45 -6.24 -7.92 -1.10
CA ASN A 45 -7.10 -8.27 0.03
C ASN A 45 -6.62 -9.54 0.73
N THR A 46 -6.13 -10.53 -0.04
CA THR A 46 -5.59 -11.77 0.51
C THR A 46 -4.27 -11.54 1.23
N ILE A 47 -3.34 -10.76 0.64
CA ILE A 47 -2.06 -10.40 1.28
C ILE A 47 -2.30 -9.57 2.56
N ALA A 48 -3.31 -8.70 2.56
CA ALA A 48 -3.67 -7.86 3.71
C ALA A 48 -4.53 -8.58 4.78
N GLY A 49 -4.81 -9.89 4.62
CA GLY A 49 -5.56 -10.69 5.60
C GLY A 49 -7.05 -10.40 5.68
N LEU A 50 -7.61 -9.69 4.67
CA LEU A 50 -9.04 -9.47 4.56
C LEU A 50 -9.76 -10.72 4.01
N TYR A 51 -9.05 -11.52 3.22
CA TYR A 51 -9.48 -12.83 2.75
C TYR A 51 -8.40 -13.85 3.06
N ASP A 52 -8.77 -14.98 3.61
CA ASP A 52 -7.87 -16.13 3.71
C ASP A 52 -7.67 -16.73 2.31
N PRO A 53 -6.47 -17.15 1.90
CA PRO A 53 -6.27 -17.91 0.67
C PRO A 53 -6.99 -19.26 0.79
N ASP A 54 -7.56 -19.76 -0.31
CA ASP A 54 -8.17 -21.09 -0.34
C ASP A 54 -7.11 -22.18 -0.57
N GLU A 55 -6.01 -21.83 -1.28
CA GLU A 55 -4.85 -22.67 -1.52
C GLU A 55 -3.59 -21.80 -1.68
N GLY A 56 -2.42 -22.41 -1.52
CA GLY A 56 -1.13 -21.73 -1.61
C GLY A 56 -0.74 -21.06 -0.31
N ASN A 57 0.35 -20.29 -0.35
CA ASN A 57 0.83 -19.57 0.83
C ASN A 57 1.47 -18.22 0.48
N ILE A 58 1.54 -17.35 1.49
CA ILE A 58 2.14 -16.01 1.43
C ILE A 58 3.23 -15.96 2.50
N ILE A 59 4.46 -15.71 2.08
CA ILE A 59 5.64 -15.70 2.94
C ILE A 59 6.21 -14.27 2.99
N LEU A 60 6.44 -13.74 4.17
CA LEU A 60 7.15 -12.48 4.38
C LEU A 60 8.42 -12.74 5.19
N ASN A 61 9.60 -12.49 4.58
CA ASN A 61 10.90 -12.71 5.23
C ASN A 61 11.00 -14.09 5.91
N ASP A 62 10.73 -15.15 5.13
CA ASP A 62 10.76 -16.55 5.55
C ASP A 62 9.68 -16.96 6.56
N GLU A 63 8.74 -16.09 6.90
CA GLU A 63 7.63 -16.37 7.79
C GLU A 63 6.32 -16.50 7.01
N ASP A 64 5.55 -17.57 7.24
CA ASP A 64 4.21 -17.74 6.65
C ASP A 64 3.21 -16.80 7.33
N ILE A 65 2.62 -15.92 6.52
CA ILE A 65 1.63 -14.93 6.94
C ILE A 65 0.24 -15.18 6.36
N SER A 66 0.02 -16.30 5.71
CA SER A 66 -1.16 -16.60 4.87
C SER A 66 -2.50 -16.43 5.57
N PHE A 67 -2.57 -16.76 6.88
CA PHE A 67 -3.81 -16.77 7.66
C PHE A 67 -3.81 -15.75 8.80
N LEU A 68 -2.85 -14.84 8.81
CA LEU A 68 -2.77 -13.79 9.80
C LEU A 68 -3.87 -12.74 9.54
N LYS A 69 -4.45 -12.24 10.63
CA LYS A 69 -5.48 -11.20 10.55
C LYS A 69 -4.84 -9.82 10.32
N PRO A 70 -5.58 -8.82 9.82
CA PRO A 70 -5.03 -7.50 9.49
C PRO A 70 -4.22 -6.84 10.62
N HIS A 71 -4.64 -6.98 11.89
CA HIS A 71 -3.91 -6.40 13.01
C HIS A 71 -2.59 -7.13 13.32
N GLU A 72 -2.50 -8.44 13.04
CA GLU A 72 -1.26 -9.22 13.17
C GLU A 72 -0.30 -8.88 12.03
N LEU A 73 -0.82 -8.73 10.81
CA LEU A 73 -0.06 -8.26 9.65
C LEU A 73 0.48 -6.84 9.84
N PHE A 74 -0.34 -5.95 10.42
CA PHE A 74 0.11 -4.61 10.80
C PHE A 74 1.29 -4.67 11.78
N ALA A 75 1.23 -5.53 12.80
CA ALA A 75 2.32 -5.72 13.76
C ALA A 75 3.60 -6.29 13.10
N LYS A 76 3.48 -6.98 11.96
CA LYS A 76 4.61 -7.47 11.14
C LYS A 76 5.07 -6.47 10.08
N GLY A 77 4.48 -5.29 10.05
CA GLY A 77 4.85 -4.23 9.10
C GLY A 77 4.28 -4.41 7.70
N VAL A 78 3.24 -5.23 7.52
CA VAL A 78 2.44 -5.26 6.28
C VAL A 78 1.38 -4.18 6.39
N LEU A 79 1.52 -3.11 5.63
CA LEU A 79 0.58 -2.00 5.63
C LEU A 79 -0.15 -1.95 4.29
N ARG A 80 -1.41 -1.53 4.33
CA ARG A 80 -2.18 -1.27 3.12
C ARG A 80 -2.84 0.09 3.20
N THR A 81 -2.72 0.87 2.13
CA THR A 81 -3.55 2.05 1.91
C THR A 81 -4.87 1.63 1.27
N PHE A 82 -5.92 2.39 1.49
CA PHE A 82 -7.23 2.13 0.92
C PHE A 82 -7.44 3.00 -0.32
N GLN A 83 -8.24 2.52 -1.26
CA GLN A 83 -8.64 3.28 -2.47
C GLN A 83 -9.33 4.61 -2.11
N ILE A 84 -10.09 4.62 -1.00
CA ILE A 84 -10.65 5.84 -0.40
C ILE A 84 -9.88 6.11 0.88
N ALA A 85 -9.28 7.31 0.99
CA ALA A 85 -8.58 7.71 2.20
C ALA A 85 -9.53 7.71 3.40
N HIS A 86 -9.15 7.02 4.46
CA HIS A 86 -9.92 6.92 5.71
C HIS A 86 -9.25 7.74 6.82
N GLU A 87 -9.25 9.06 6.63
CA GLU A 87 -8.83 9.98 7.68
C GLU A 87 -9.88 10.11 8.77
N PHE A 88 -9.44 10.38 9.99
CA PHE A 88 -10.33 10.83 11.05
C PHE A 88 -10.63 12.32 10.83
N SER A 89 -11.73 12.59 10.17
CA SER A 89 -12.08 13.92 9.64
C SER A 89 -12.21 15.01 10.72
N THR A 90 -12.51 14.63 11.96
CA THR A 90 -12.65 15.51 13.12
C THR A 90 -11.35 15.74 13.88
N LEU A 91 -10.28 15.04 13.52
CA LEU A 91 -8.94 15.20 14.08
C LEU A 91 -8.09 16.06 13.13
N THR A 92 -7.10 16.75 13.70
CA THR A 92 -6.11 17.50 12.91
C THR A 92 -5.17 16.53 12.15
N VAL A 93 -4.42 17.04 11.18
CA VAL A 93 -3.38 16.30 10.47
C VAL A 93 -2.39 15.70 11.47
N LEU A 94 -1.94 16.49 12.45
CA LEU A 94 -1.02 16.03 13.50
C LEU A 94 -1.62 14.89 14.32
N GLU A 95 -2.85 15.02 14.79
CA GLU A 95 -3.53 14.00 15.60
C GLU A 95 -3.76 12.71 14.81
N ASN A 96 -4.11 12.82 13.51
CA ASN A 96 -4.23 11.66 12.62
C ASN A 96 -2.94 10.84 12.50
N LEU A 97 -1.79 11.49 12.57
CA LEU A 97 -0.49 10.80 12.58
C LEU A 97 -0.17 10.24 13.96
N MET A 98 -0.38 11.02 15.02
CA MET A 98 -0.03 10.63 16.38
C MET A 98 -0.78 9.41 16.90
N MET A 99 -1.98 9.13 16.39
CA MET A 99 -2.76 7.96 16.81
C MET A 99 -2.34 6.64 16.16
N VAL A 100 -1.44 6.64 15.15
CA VAL A 100 -1.07 5.43 14.40
C VAL A 100 -0.12 4.50 15.15
N PRO A 101 0.93 4.98 15.85
CA PRO A 101 1.89 4.08 16.49
C PRO A 101 1.21 3.16 17.51
N PRO A 102 1.51 1.85 17.47
CA PRO A 102 0.92 0.89 18.40
C PRO A 102 1.52 1.00 19.80
N ASN A 103 0.88 0.36 20.79
CA ASN A 103 1.38 0.21 22.15
C ASN A 103 1.62 1.55 22.89
N GLN A 104 0.77 2.53 22.68
CA GLN A 104 0.85 3.78 23.41
C GLN A 104 0.50 3.56 24.88
N PHE A 105 1.36 4.06 25.78
CA PHE A 105 1.13 3.90 27.23
C PHE A 105 -0.18 4.54 27.69
N GLY A 106 -0.60 5.63 27.07
CA GLY A 106 -1.85 6.33 27.36
C GLY A 106 -3.11 5.50 27.13
N GLU A 107 -3.06 4.44 26.31
CA GLU A 107 -4.18 3.53 26.06
C GLU A 107 -4.46 2.60 27.26
N LYS A 108 -3.50 2.44 28.18
CA LYS A 108 -3.66 1.60 29.35
C LYS A 108 -4.06 2.45 30.56
N LEU A 109 -5.24 2.20 31.11
CA LEU A 109 -5.79 2.96 32.23
C LEU A 109 -4.82 3.08 33.43
N SER A 110 -4.05 2.02 33.71
CA SER A 110 -3.04 2.02 34.77
C SER A 110 -1.91 3.02 34.56
N TYR A 111 -1.43 3.15 33.29
CA TYR A 111 -0.39 4.12 32.95
C TYR A 111 -0.94 5.55 32.88
N ALA A 112 -2.14 5.72 32.34
CA ALA A 112 -2.80 7.03 32.27
C ALA A 112 -3.01 7.63 33.67
N LEU A 113 -3.30 6.80 34.67
CA LEU A 113 -3.53 7.25 36.04
C LEU A 113 -2.25 7.34 36.88
N LEU A 114 -1.28 6.43 36.67
CA LEU A 114 -0.16 6.25 37.62
C LEU A 114 1.22 6.63 37.04
N SER A 115 1.35 6.83 35.75
CA SER A 115 2.65 7.01 35.06
C SER A 115 2.67 8.18 34.09
N ASN A 116 2.15 9.32 34.50
CA ASN A 116 2.03 10.53 33.65
C ASN A 116 3.36 10.92 32.95
N ALA A 117 4.52 10.78 33.62
CA ALA A 117 5.81 11.12 33.03
C ALA A 117 6.20 10.21 31.87
N LYS A 118 5.88 8.89 31.92
CA LYS A 118 6.17 7.95 30.82
C LYS A 118 5.23 8.19 29.64
N VAL A 119 3.96 8.41 29.90
CA VAL A 119 2.97 8.77 28.88
C VAL A 119 3.41 10.04 28.15
N LYS A 120 3.69 11.10 28.91
CA LYS A 120 4.10 12.39 28.34
C LYS A 120 5.37 12.29 27.50
N LYS A 121 6.37 11.55 27.95
CA LYS A 121 7.60 11.34 27.18
C LYS A 121 7.32 10.63 25.86
N GLN A 122 6.51 9.57 25.85
CA GLN A 122 6.14 8.85 24.64
C GLN A 122 5.33 9.72 23.67
N GLU A 123 4.39 10.52 24.19
CA GLU A 123 3.62 11.47 23.38
C GLU A 123 4.51 12.52 22.73
N GLU A 124 5.53 13.03 23.44
CA GLU A 124 6.51 13.96 22.89
C GLU A 124 7.34 13.33 21.75
N GLU A 125 7.78 12.07 21.92
CA GLU A 125 8.50 11.30 20.90
C GLU A 125 7.62 11.06 19.65
N ILE A 126 6.37 10.63 19.85
CA ILE A 126 5.40 10.41 18.76
C ILE A 126 5.11 11.75 18.03
N ARG A 127 4.93 12.82 18.78
CA ARG A 127 4.71 14.15 18.22
C ARG A 127 5.89 14.63 17.37
N ALA A 128 7.11 14.44 17.86
CA ALA A 128 8.30 14.78 17.10
C ALA A 128 8.38 14.02 15.78
N LYS A 129 8.14 12.69 15.80
CA LYS A 129 8.06 11.86 14.58
C LYS A 129 6.94 12.35 13.65
N ALA A 130 5.76 12.68 14.17
CA ALA A 130 4.65 13.16 13.36
C ALA A 130 4.99 14.50 12.65
N ILE A 131 5.69 15.41 13.32
CA ILE A 131 6.16 16.67 12.71
C ILE A 131 7.19 16.40 11.61
N GLU A 132 8.13 15.46 11.81
CA GLU A 132 9.08 15.05 10.76
C GLU A 132 8.33 14.52 9.53
N VAL A 133 7.31 13.69 9.73
CA VAL A 133 6.46 13.16 8.64
C VAL A 133 5.71 14.28 7.92
N ILE A 134 5.12 15.22 8.65
CA ILE A 134 4.42 16.38 8.10
C ILE A 134 5.35 17.21 7.22
N ASN A 135 6.56 17.50 7.71
CA ASN A 135 7.57 18.24 6.95
C ASN A 135 8.04 17.47 5.71
N PHE A 136 8.25 16.15 5.84
CA PHE A 136 8.64 15.30 4.72
C PHE A 136 7.61 15.34 3.57
N LEU A 137 6.32 15.42 3.92
CA LEU A 137 5.20 15.44 2.97
C LEU A 137 4.79 16.85 2.53
N ASN A 138 5.51 17.91 2.97
CA ASN A 138 5.19 19.31 2.72
C ASN A 138 3.77 19.73 3.19
N LEU A 139 3.31 19.12 4.29
CA LEU A 139 2.01 19.40 4.92
C LEU A 139 2.13 20.32 6.16
N ASP A 140 3.26 20.99 6.36
CA ASP A 140 3.57 21.84 7.54
C ASP A 140 2.53 22.94 7.74
N HIS A 141 2.05 23.56 6.67
CA HIS A 141 1.02 24.59 6.67
C HIS A 141 -0.37 24.07 7.05
N LEU A 142 -0.58 22.74 7.10
CA LEU A 142 -1.83 22.06 7.43
C LEU A 142 -1.77 21.33 8.78
N THR A 143 -0.69 21.44 9.53
CA THR A 143 -0.44 20.67 10.78
C THR A 143 -1.62 20.68 11.74
N GLN A 144 -2.27 21.83 11.92
CA GLN A 144 -3.41 22.03 12.83
C GLN A 144 -4.77 22.05 12.09
N GLU A 145 -4.78 21.84 10.77
CA GLU A 145 -6.02 21.79 10.00
C GLU A 145 -6.73 20.47 10.26
N LEU A 146 -8.06 20.48 10.31
CA LEU A 146 -8.87 19.26 10.41
C LEU A 146 -8.71 18.45 9.13
N ALA A 147 -8.45 17.14 9.27
CA ALA A 147 -8.25 16.26 8.13
C ALA A 147 -9.47 16.20 7.19
N GLY A 148 -10.66 16.44 7.72
CA GLY A 148 -11.89 16.56 6.91
C GLY A 148 -11.84 17.67 5.87
N ASN A 149 -11.10 18.76 6.13
CA ASN A 149 -10.99 19.94 5.25
C ASN A 149 -9.92 19.78 4.16
N LEU A 150 -9.12 18.72 4.22
CA LEU A 150 -8.07 18.47 3.24
C LEU A 150 -8.66 18.15 1.87
N SER A 151 -7.95 18.54 0.81
CA SER A 151 -8.23 18.07 -0.54
C SER A 151 -7.99 16.57 -0.67
N GLY A 152 -8.61 15.93 -1.68
CA GLY A 152 -8.48 14.48 -1.87
C GLY A 152 -7.03 13.98 -1.92
N GLY A 153 -6.12 14.71 -2.57
CA GLY A 153 -4.72 14.30 -2.61
C GLY A 153 -3.95 14.62 -1.34
N GLN A 154 -4.27 15.71 -0.61
CA GLN A 154 -3.70 15.94 0.72
C GLN A 154 -4.11 14.83 1.69
N LYS A 155 -5.33 14.31 1.59
CA LYS A 155 -5.77 13.12 2.34
C LYS A 155 -4.93 11.90 1.98
N LYS A 156 -4.60 11.68 0.71
CA LYS A 156 -3.71 10.59 0.27
C LYS A 156 -2.27 10.77 0.76
N LEU A 157 -1.75 12.00 0.77
CA LEU A 157 -0.45 12.30 1.40
C LEU A 157 -0.49 12.02 2.92
N LEU A 158 -1.57 12.38 3.61
CA LEU A 158 -1.76 12.08 5.03
C LEU A 158 -1.81 10.55 5.25
N GLU A 159 -2.49 9.81 4.38
CA GLU A 159 -2.54 8.34 4.44
C GLU A 159 -1.15 7.72 4.24
N LEU A 160 -0.36 8.22 3.28
CA LEU A 160 1.04 7.83 3.13
C LEU A 160 1.85 8.17 4.37
N GLY A 161 1.63 9.36 4.97
CA GLY A 161 2.25 9.77 6.24
C GLY A 161 1.94 8.83 7.39
N ARG A 162 0.73 8.30 7.46
CA ARG A 162 0.37 7.30 8.47
C ARG A 162 1.22 6.04 8.35
N THR A 163 1.60 5.61 7.14
CA THR A 163 2.52 4.48 6.98
C THR A 163 3.92 4.78 7.50
N MET A 164 4.34 6.06 7.50
CA MET A 164 5.64 6.50 8.02
C MET A 164 5.70 6.55 9.55
N MET A 165 4.56 6.56 10.23
CA MET A 165 4.50 6.57 11.70
C MET A 165 4.88 5.23 12.33
N VAL A 166 4.89 4.17 11.54
CA VAL A 166 5.36 2.83 11.89
C VAL A 166 6.54 2.46 10.98
N ASP A 167 7.21 1.35 11.25
CA ASP A 167 8.33 0.90 10.43
C ASP A 167 7.85 -0.24 9.49
N PRO A 168 7.34 0.10 8.29
CA PRO A 168 6.76 -0.88 7.40
C PRO A 168 7.83 -1.79 6.78
N GLN A 169 7.53 -3.08 6.69
CA GLN A 169 8.29 -4.02 5.86
C GLN A 169 7.86 -3.92 4.40
N ILE A 170 6.56 -3.75 4.18
CA ILE A 170 5.97 -3.55 2.86
C ILE A 170 4.71 -2.69 2.95
N VAL A 171 4.53 -1.80 1.99
CA VAL A 171 3.33 -0.97 1.84
C VAL A 171 2.62 -1.36 0.55
N LEU A 172 1.39 -1.83 0.68
CA LEU A 172 0.49 -2.15 -0.43
C LEU A 172 -0.28 -0.87 -0.80
N LEU A 173 0.01 -0.32 -1.97
CA LEU A 173 -0.64 0.91 -2.48
C LEU A 173 -1.71 0.53 -3.51
N ASP A 174 -2.95 0.92 -3.26
CA ASP A 174 -4.10 0.58 -4.11
C ASP A 174 -4.69 1.86 -4.72
N GLU A 175 -4.39 2.10 -6.01
CA GLU A 175 -4.90 3.22 -6.82
C GLU A 175 -4.70 4.61 -6.18
N VAL A 176 -3.46 4.94 -5.81
CA VAL A 176 -3.14 6.24 -5.17
C VAL A 176 -3.44 7.44 -6.08
N GLY A 177 -3.43 7.24 -7.40
CA GLY A 177 -3.74 8.26 -8.41
C GLY A 177 -5.24 8.53 -8.60
N ALA A 178 -6.13 7.67 -8.11
CA ALA A 178 -7.56 7.80 -8.35
C ALA A 178 -8.14 9.08 -7.74
N GLY A 179 -8.76 9.93 -8.60
CA GLY A 179 -9.40 11.18 -8.17
C GLY A 179 -8.45 12.31 -7.77
N VAL A 180 -7.15 12.18 -8.06
CA VAL A 180 -6.12 13.18 -7.74
C VAL A 180 -5.74 13.97 -9.00
N ASN A 181 -5.58 15.30 -8.87
CA ASN A 181 -5.06 16.10 -9.96
C ASN A 181 -3.58 15.83 -10.24
N ARG A 182 -3.10 16.18 -11.44
CA ARG A 182 -1.75 15.85 -11.91
C ARG A 182 -0.63 16.41 -11.01
N THR A 183 -0.80 17.63 -10.49
CA THR A 183 0.20 18.27 -9.61
C THR A 183 0.40 17.43 -8.34
N LEU A 184 -0.69 17.11 -7.68
CA LEU A 184 -0.68 16.37 -6.43
C LEU A 184 -0.30 14.90 -6.61
N LEU A 185 -0.63 14.30 -7.77
CA LEU A 185 -0.13 12.98 -8.15
C LEU A 185 1.40 12.98 -8.26
N ASN A 186 2.00 14.04 -8.81
CA ASN A 186 3.45 14.18 -8.84
C ASN A 186 4.04 14.29 -7.42
N GLU A 187 3.41 15.03 -6.51
CA GLU A 187 3.85 15.13 -5.11
C GLU A 187 3.81 13.78 -4.39
N ILE A 188 2.72 13.00 -4.57
CA ILE A 188 2.60 11.65 -4.03
C ILE A 188 3.69 10.73 -4.63
N THR A 189 3.88 10.81 -5.94
CA THR A 189 4.89 10.02 -6.66
C THR A 189 6.29 10.33 -6.15
N ASP A 190 6.63 11.59 -5.98
CA ASP A 190 7.94 12.03 -5.49
C ASP A 190 8.13 11.61 -4.01
N ALA A 191 7.07 11.65 -3.19
CA ALA A 191 7.11 11.15 -1.81
C ALA A 191 7.39 9.63 -1.77
N ILE A 192 6.72 8.83 -2.63
CA ILE A 192 6.96 7.38 -2.74
C ILE A 192 8.43 7.09 -3.14
N LEU A 193 8.93 7.78 -4.17
CA LEU A 193 10.33 7.63 -4.61
C LEU A 193 11.33 8.00 -3.52
N ARG A 194 11.08 9.09 -2.78
CA ARG A 194 11.93 9.50 -1.66
C ARG A 194 11.90 8.49 -0.52
N LEU A 195 10.73 7.97 -0.16
CA LEU A 195 10.59 6.93 0.87
C LEU A 195 11.34 5.66 0.49
N ASN A 196 11.24 5.24 -0.76
CA ASN A 196 11.99 4.09 -1.26
C ASN A 196 13.50 4.36 -1.20
N LYS A 197 13.97 5.48 -1.76
CA LYS A 197 15.40 5.78 -1.89
C LYS A 197 16.06 6.12 -0.55
N GLU A 198 15.41 6.94 0.31
CA GLU A 198 15.99 7.47 1.54
C GLU A 198 15.76 6.56 2.75
N LYS A 199 14.64 5.83 2.76
CA LYS A 199 14.20 4.99 3.89
C LYS A 199 14.15 3.50 3.56
N ASN A 200 14.49 3.10 2.33
CA ASN A 200 14.46 1.73 1.82
C ASN A 200 13.08 1.05 1.96
N TYR A 201 12.00 1.84 1.81
CA TYR A 201 10.63 1.29 1.85
C TYR A 201 10.37 0.38 0.65
N THR A 202 9.68 -0.71 0.90
CA THR A 202 9.18 -1.61 -0.14
C THR A 202 7.75 -1.24 -0.47
N PHE A 203 7.46 -1.04 -1.75
CA PHE A 203 6.10 -0.78 -2.21
C PHE A 203 5.64 -1.85 -3.19
N PHE A 204 4.41 -2.31 -3.01
CA PHE A 204 3.70 -3.11 -3.99
C PHE A 204 2.46 -2.31 -4.43
N VAL A 205 2.39 -1.95 -5.70
CA VAL A 205 1.52 -0.87 -6.19
C VAL A 205 0.55 -1.40 -7.23
N ILE A 206 -0.76 -1.28 -6.97
CA ILE A 206 -1.78 -1.41 -8.01
C ILE A 206 -2.08 -0.02 -8.56
N GLU A 207 -1.94 0.14 -9.88
CA GLU A 207 -2.26 1.38 -10.56
C GLU A 207 -2.79 1.15 -11.97
N HIS A 208 -3.54 2.13 -12.46
CA HIS A 208 -4.06 2.18 -13.82
C HIS A 208 -3.43 3.31 -14.65
N ASP A 209 -2.76 4.27 -13.99
CA ASP A 209 -1.99 5.33 -14.65
C ASP A 209 -0.63 4.76 -15.09
N MET A 210 -0.50 4.50 -16.41
CA MET A 210 0.71 3.91 -16.96
C MET A 210 1.93 4.83 -16.88
N ASP A 211 1.74 6.15 -16.89
CA ASP A 211 2.83 7.12 -16.74
C ASP A 211 3.41 7.04 -15.31
N LEU A 212 2.54 6.82 -14.31
CA LEU A 212 2.98 6.61 -12.94
C LEU A 212 3.75 5.30 -12.83
N ILE A 213 3.21 4.19 -13.35
CA ILE A 213 3.87 2.88 -13.35
C ILE A 213 5.25 2.96 -14.02
N GLU A 214 5.34 3.57 -15.21
CA GLU A 214 6.62 3.75 -15.93
C GLU A 214 7.63 4.56 -15.10
N LYS A 215 7.16 5.59 -14.40
CA LYS A 215 8.02 6.48 -13.61
C LYS A 215 8.61 5.84 -12.36
N ILE A 216 7.85 4.96 -11.67
CA ILE A 216 8.27 4.51 -10.34
C ILE A 216 8.44 3.00 -10.18
N CYS A 217 7.85 2.17 -11.03
CA CYS A 217 7.81 0.72 -10.78
C CYS A 217 8.88 -0.03 -11.60
N ASP A 218 9.69 -0.80 -10.89
CA ASP A 218 10.58 -1.81 -11.44
C ASP A 218 10.78 -2.93 -10.40
N PRO A 219 10.36 -4.18 -10.68
CA PRO A 219 9.67 -4.66 -11.87
C PRO A 219 8.17 -4.33 -11.91
N VAL A 220 7.54 -4.60 -13.06
CA VAL A 220 6.10 -4.61 -13.25
C VAL A 220 5.62 -6.04 -13.46
N ILE A 221 4.57 -6.42 -12.73
CA ILE A 221 3.90 -7.72 -12.82
C ILE A 221 2.54 -7.49 -13.47
N VAL A 222 2.19 -8.29 -14.46
CA VAL A 222 0.90 -8.24 -15.15
C VAL A 222 0.05 -9.42 -14.73
N MET A 223 -1.17 -9.15 -14.29
CA MET A 223 -2.19 -10.17 -14.03
C MET A 223 -3.30 -10.12 -15.09
N ALA A 224 -3.77 -11.32 -15.46
CA ALA A 224 -4.97 -11.49 -16.27
C ALA A 224 -5.69 -12.78 -15.85
N GLU A 225 -7.02 -12.77 -15.86
CA GLU A 225 -7.86 -13.95 -15.52
C GLU A 225 -7.46 -14.63 -14.19
N GLY A 226 -7.10 -13.83 -13.18
CA GLY A 226 -6.71 -14.31 -11.85
C GLY A 226 -5.27 -14.82 -11.73
N SER A 227 -4.48 -14.86 -12.80
CA SER A 227 -3.14 -15.43 -12.85
C SER A 227 -2.08 -14.39 -13.23
N VAL A 228 -0.82 -14.68 -12.90
CA VAL A 228 0.32 -13.90 -13.39
C VAL A 228 0.54 -14.22 -14.87
N LEU A 229 0.47 -13.21 -15.71
CA LEU A 229 0.66 -13.35 -17.15
C LEU A 229 2.10 -13.07 -17.55
N PHE A 230 2.71 -12.00 -16.99
CA PHE A 230 4.06 -11.56 -17.33
C PHE A 230 4.71 -10.81 -16.18
N LYS A 231 6.05 -10.81 -16.12
CA LYS A 231 6.86 -9.99 -15.21
C LYS A 231 8.08 -9.49 -15.98
N GLY A 232 8.34 -8.19 -15.91
CA GLY A 232 9.50 -7.57 -16.53
C GLY A 232 9.61 -6.10 -16.17
N ASN A 233 10.52 -5.36 -16.80
CA ASN A 233 10.52 -3.90 -16.74
C ASN A 233 9.36 -3.32 -17.57
N PHE A 234 9.05 -2.04 -17.39
CA PHE A 234 7.90 -1.43 -18.07
C PHE A 234 7.99 -1.52 -19.60
N ASN A 235 9.18 -1.37 -20.19
CA ASN A 235 9.36 -1.46 -21.65
C ASN A 235 9.11 -2.88 -22.17
N GLU A 236 9.53 -3.91 -21.44
CA GLU A 236 9.23 -5.31 -21.78
C GLU A 236 7.73 -5.59 -21.71
N VAL A 237 7.07 -5.10 -20.66
CA VAL A 237 5.61 -5.22 -20.50
C VAL A 237 4.86 -4.53 -21.63
N LYS A 238 5.24 -3.30 -21.98
CA LYS A 238 4.59 -2.48 -23.03
C LYS A 238 4.67 -3.10 -24.42
N ASN A 239 5.74 -3.85 -24.69
CA ASN A 239 6.00 -4.45 -26.01
C ASN A 239 5.65 -5.95 -26.05
N ASN A 240 5.07 -6.51 -25.00
CA ASN A 240 4.71 -7.93 -24.94
C ASN A 240 3.34 -8.17 -25.59
N ASP A 241 3.30 -8.94 -26.67
CA ASP A 241 2.08 -9.22 -27.43
C ASP A 241 0.98 -9.84 -26.54
N THR A 242 1.33 -10.76 -25.63
CA THR A 242 0.37 -11.42 -24.74
C THR A 242 -0.26 -10.43 -23.76
N VAL A 243 0.53 -9.46 -23.27
CA VAL A 243 0.03 -8.38 -22.41
C VAL A 243 -0.91 -7.48 -23.19
N ILE A 244 -0.54 -7.07 -24.40
CA ILE A 244 -1.37 -6.23 -25.27
C ILE A 244 -2.71 -6.91 -25.55
N GLU A 245 -2.69 -8.21 -25.91
CA GLU A 245 -3.90 -9.00 -26.14
C GLU A 245 -4.80 -9.08 -24.89
N ALA A 246 -4.23 -9.21 -23.70
CA ALA A 246 -4.99 -9.26 -22.45
C ALA A 246 -5.73 -7.94 -22.17
N TYR A 247 -5.16 -6.79 -22.54
CA TYR A 247 -5.80 -5.48 -22.37
C TYR A 247 -6.84 -5.16 -23.46
N LEU A 248 -6.59 -5.58 -24.70
CA LEU A 248 -7.48 -5.33 -25.83
C LEU A 248 -8.67 -6.31 -25.90
N GLY A 249 -8.61 -7.40 -25.13
CA GLY A 249 -9.56 -8.52 -25.21
C GLY A 249 -9.31 -9.41 -26.44
N LYS A 250 -9.70 -10.66 -26.35
CA LYS A 250 -9.64 -11.63 -27.48
C LYS A 250 -10.61 -11.21 -28.59
N GLY A 251 -10.30 -10.18 -29.37
CA GLY A 251 -11.23 -9.63 -30.37
C GLY A 251 -10.60 -8.98 -31.61
N ILE A 252 -9.29 -8.83 -31.65
CA ILE A 252 -8.64 -8.36 -32.86
C ILE A 252 -8.00 -9.56 -33.57
N ASN A 253 -8.82 -10.30 -34.33
CA ASN A 253 -8.30 -11.16 -35.39
C ASN A 253 -7.48 -10.26 -36.33
N LYS A 254 -6.17 -10.45 -36.38
CA LYS A 254 -5.33 -9.95 -37.45
C LYS A 254 -5.84 -10.61 -38.76
N ASN A 255 -6.69 -9.91 -39.50
CA ASN A 255 -6.88 -10.17 -40.94
C ASN A 255 -5.71 -9.60 -41.72
#